data_794b9ae86bf35e753cf8d4087a54abfb
#
_entry.id   794b9ae86bf35e753cf8d4087a54abfb
#
_cell.length_a   1.000
_cell.length_b   1.000
_cell.length_c   1.000
_cell.angle_alpha   90.00
_cell.angle_beta   90.00
_cell.angle_gamma   90.00
#
_symmetry.space_group_name_H-M   'P 1'
#
loop_
_entity.id
_entity.type
_entity.pdbx_description
1 polymer ?
#
loop_
_entity_poly.entity_id
_entity_poly.type
_entity_poly.pdbx_seq_one_letter_code
_entity_poly.pdbx_strand_id
1 'polypeptide(L)'
;MLYEPKLYNDHFQNYKKYWIPKAQLIIADIPYNLGNNAYASNPAWYEGGDNTNWESELAGKQFFDTDKNFKISEFLHYANQMLKPEPKEAAKAPCIVVFCEYEQQFELIQKAPHYWFKNYINLVFRKNFSAQVLKANMKVVGNCEYGLILYRDKLPKFNNHGKMIFNCFEWEKDTQTAKVHPTQKPVQLLEQLIEIFTDKEEVVIDPCAGSGTTLLAAARCNRKSFGFEIKKNFYQLAKEKILTNIQNKLL
;
A
#
# COMPACT_ATOMS: atom_id res chain seq x y z
N MET A 1 17.06 5.61 17.32
CA MET A 1 16.38 4.50 18.05
C MET A 1 15.41 3.86 17.08
N LEU A 2 15.48 2.54 16.87
CA LEU A 2 14.50 1.85 16.03
C LEU A 2 13.22 1.64 16.85
N TYR A 3 12.07 1.90 16.26
CA TYR A 3 10.77 1.65 16.90
C TYR A 3 10.26 0.27 16.53
N GLU A 4 9.76 -0.47 17.51
CA GLU A 4 9.14 -1.76 17.29
C GLU A 4 7.79 -1.58 16.54
N PRO A 5 7.63 -2.21 15.37
CA PRO A 5 6.38 -2.19 14.63
C PRO A 5 5.27 -2.94 15.35
N LYS A 6 4.06 -2.41 15.32
CA LYS A 6 2.88 -3.07 15.90
C LYS A 6 1.94 -3.54 14.81
N LEU A 7 1.87 -4.84 14.59
CA LEU A 7 0.95 -5.47 13.66
C LEU A 7 -0.16 -6.19 14.44
N TYR A 8 -1.41 -5.96 14.04
CA TYR A 8 -2.60 -6.54 14.66
C TYR A 8 -3.31 -7.49 13.71
N ASN A 9 -3.67 -8.68 14.19
CA ASN A 9 -4.51 -9.59 13.43
C ASN A 9 -5.99 -9.24 13.65
N ASP A 10 -6.42 -8.19 13.00
CA ASP A 10 -7.79 -7.67 13.09
C ASP A 10 -8.11 -6.79 11.87
N HIS A 11 -9.37 -6.41 11.73
CA HIS A 11 -9.81 -5.45 10.74
C HIS A 11 -9.52 -4.02 11.22
N PHE A 12 -9.06 -3.14 10.34
CA PHE A 12 -8.72 -1.75 10.69
C PHE A 12 -9.88 -0.97 11.33
N GLN A 13 -11.13 -1.31 11.04
CA GLN A 13 -12.30 -0.70 11.69
C GLN A 13 -12.33 -0.89 13.21
N ASN A 14 -11.65 -1.91 13.71
CA ASN A 14 -11.54 -2.20 15.13
C ASN A 14 -10.43 -1.40 15.85
N TYR A 15 -9.85 -0.40 15.19
CA TYR A 15 -8.70 0.39 15.66
C TYR A 15 -8.84 0.95 17.08
N LYS A 16 -10.05 1.25 17.51
CA LYS A 16 -10.33 1.81 18.85
C LYS A 16 -9.89 0.89 19.99
N LYS A 17 -9.79 -0.42 19.74
CA LYS A 17 -9.31 -1.40 20.72
C LYS A 17 -7.82 -1.26 21.05
N TYR A 18 -7.04 -0.62 20.19
CA TYR A 18 -5.58 -0.70 20.19
C TYR A 18 -4.87 0.59 20.61
N TRP A 19 -5.62 1.66 20.92
CA TRP A 19 -5.05 2.94 21.37
C TRP A 19 -3.93 3.48 20.46
N ILE A 20 -4.13 3.38 19.15
CA ILE A 20 -3.16 3.81 18.15
C ILE A 20 -3.14 5.33 18.07
N PRO A 21 -1.97 5.98 18.13
CA PRO A 21 -1.86 7.42 17.96
C PRO A 21 -2.19 7.86 16.53
N LYS A 22 -2.59 9.12 16.37
CA LYS A 22 -2.87 9.70 15.05
C LYS A 22 -1.63 9.70 14.17
N ALA A 23 -1.81 9.36 12.88
CA ALA A 23 -0.74 9.24 11.91
C ALA A 23 -0.42 10.56 11.20
N GLN A 24 0.84 10.74 10.87
CA GLN A 24 1.29 11.72 9.88
C GLN A 24 1.06 11.20 8.46
N LEU A 25 1.21 9.89 8.27
CA LEU A 25 1.06 9.23 6.99
C LEU A 25 0.27 7.93 7.16
N ILE A 26 -0.72 7.73 6.29
CA ILE A 26 -1.33 6.42 6.07
C ILE A 26 -0.85 5.92 4.71
N ILE A 27 -0.24 4.74 4.67
CA ILE A 27 0.05 4.04 3.41
C ILE A 27 -0.85 2.82 3.37
N ALA A 28 -1.60 2.65 2.30
CA ALA A 28 -2.53 1.55 2.14
C ALA A 28 -2.44 0.94 0.75
N ASP A 29 -2.18 -0.36 0.69
CA ASP A 29 -2.38 -1.15 -0.51
C ASP A 29 -3.77 -1.78 -0.42
N ILE A 30 -4.77 -1.04 -0.92
CA ILE A 30 -6.17 -1.46 -0.76
C ILE A 30 -6.50 -2.65 -1.66
N PRO A 31 -7.39 -3.57 -1.25
CA PRO A 31 -7.88 -4.63 -2.13
C PRO A 31 -8.45 -4.07 -3.43
N TYR A 32 -8.00 -4.62 -4.57
CA TYR A 32 -8.35 -4.08 -5.89
C TYR A 32 -9.74 -4.52 -6.37
N ASN A 33 -10.46 -5.35 -5.61
CA ASN A 33 -11.78 -5.88 -5.93
C ASN A 33 -11.86 -6.60 -7.30
N LEU A 34 -10.75 -7.11 -7.80
CA LEU A 34 -10.65 -7.75 -9.11
C LEU A 34 -11.39 -9.09 -9.19
N GLY A 35 -11.71 -9.69 -8.05
CA GLY A 35 -12.37 -10.97 -7.97
C GLY A 35 -11.61 -12.06 -8.74
N ASN A 36 -12.31 -12.77 -9.65
CA ASN A 36 -11.71 -13.82 -10.47
C ASN A 36 -10.72 -13.31 -11.54
N ASN A 37 -10.65 -12.00 -11.75
CA ASN A 37 -9.72 -11.35 -12.67
C ASN A 37 -8.38 -10.98 -12.02
N ALA A 38 -8.19 -11.32 -10.76
CA ALA A 38 -6.99 -10.99 -9.99
C ALA A 38 -5.69 -11.52 -10.62
N TYR A 39 -5.75 -12.72 -11.18
CA TYR A 39 -4.73 -13.20 -12.11
C TYR A 39 -5.25 -12.87 -13.50
N ALA A 40 -4.70 -11.95 -14.23
CA ALA A 40 -5.10 -11.51 -15.57
C ALA A 40 -5.19 -12.64 -16.63
N SER A 41 -5.21 -13.84 -16.19
CA SER A 41 -5.29 -15.10 -16.90
C SER A 41 -6.73 -15.56 -17.03
N ASN A 42 -7.52 -14.83 -17.79
CA ASN A 42 -8.64 -15.48 -18.45
C ASN A 42 -8.05 -16.57 -19.36
N PRO A 43 -8.38 -17.88 -19.17
CA PRO A 43 -7.86 -18.95 -20.03
C PRO A 43 -8.06 -18.65 -21.52
N ALA A 44 -9.15 -17.95 -21.88
CA ALA A 44 -9.39 -17.49 -23.25
C ALA A 44 -8.33 -16.52 -23.80
N TRP A 45 -7.49 -15.93 -22.96
CA TRP A 45 -6.39 -15.05 -23.39
C TRP A 45 -5.13 -15.82 -23.74
N TYR A 46 -5.03 -17.08 -23.34
CA TYR A 46 -3.86 -17.98 -23.53
C TYR A 46 -4.13 -19.11 -24.51
N GLU A 47 -5.30 -19.19 -25.15
CA GLU A 47 -5.51 -20.11 -26.26
C GLU A 47 -4.53 -19.75 -27.39
N GLY A 48 -3.45 -20.55 -27.50
CA GLY A 48 -2.39 -20.36 -28.48
C GLY A 48 -1.11 -19.65 -27.99
N GLY A 49 -0.96 -19.39 -26.70
CA GLY A 49 0.27 -18.83 -26.11
C GLY A 49 1.22 -19.90 -25.57
N ASP A 50 2.54 -19.62 -25.59
CA ASP A 50 3.61 -20.54 -25.18
C ASP A 50 3.68 -20.90 -23.69
N ASN A 51 2.77 -20.44 -22.85
CA ASN A 51 2.77 -20.66 -21.40
C ASN A 51 1.82 -21.78 -21.00
N THR A 52 2.27 -23.01 -21.16
CA THR A 52 1.47 -24.19 -20.85
C THR A 52 1.55 -24.67 -19.40
N ASN A 53 2.40 -24.11 -18.52
CA ASN A 53 2.80 -24.85 -17.32
C ASN A 53 2.52 -24.20 -15.96
N TRP A 54 2.09 -22.93 -15.86
CA TRP A 54 1.98 -22.29 -14.53
C TRP A 54 0.70 -21.51 -14.28
N GLU A 55 0.14 -20.93 -15.30
CA GLU A 55 -0.98 -19.98 -15.15
C GLU A 55 -2.35 -20.64 -15.26
N SER A 56 -2.42 -21.82 -15.90
CA SER A 56 -3.67 -22.56 -16.08
C SER A 56 -4.29 -23.06 -14.76
N GLU A 57 -3.49 -23.33 -13.72
CA GLU A 57 -4.00 -23.75 -12.42
C GLU A 57 -4.53 -22.59 -11.57
N LEU A 58 -4.11 -21.37 -11.85
CA LEU A 58 -4.49 -20.16 -11.15
C LEU A 58 -5.59 -19.38 -11.88
N ALA A 59 -5.84 -19.70 -13.15
CA ALA A 59 -6.88 -19.05 -13.94
C ALA A 59 -8.25 -19.21 -13.29
N GLY A 60 -8.94 -18.10 -13.09
CA GLY A 60 -10.25 -18.06 -12.45
C GLY A 60 -10.22 -18.19 -10.91
N LYS A 61 -9.04 -18.33 -10.29
CA LYS A 61 -8.90 -18.26 -8.83
C LYS A 61 -8.79 -16.80 -8.39
N GLN A 62 -9.34 -16.52 -7.23
CA GLN A 62 -9.21 -15.21 -6.58
C GLN A 62 -7.90 -15.15 -5.81
N PHE A 63 -7.26 -13.98 -5.74
CA PHE A 63 -6.13 -13.79 -4.83
C PHE A 63 -6.57 -13.97 -3.38
N PHE A 64 -7.75 -13.42 -3.04
CA PHE A 64 -8.29 -13.46 -1.69
C PHE A 64 -9.82 -13.43 -1.72
N ASP A 65 -10.44 -14.16 -0.80
CA ASP A 65 -11.90 -14.14 -0.59
C ASP A 65 -12.40 -12.73 -0.17
N THR A 66 -11.48 -11.89 0.32
CA THR A 66 -11.74 -10.54 0.82
C THR A 66 -11.68 -9.45 -0.25
N ASP A 67 -11.19 -9.76 -1.46
CA ASP A 67 -11.01 -8.77 -2.53
C ASP A 67 -12.32 -8.29 -3.18
N LYS A 68 -13.45 -8.89 -2.82
CA LYS A 68 -14.74 -8.55 -3.46
C LYS A 68 -15.56 -7.50 -2.71
N ASN A 69 -15.24 -7.23 -1.45
CA ASN A 69 -16.11 -6.45 -0.57
C ASN A 69 -15.41 -5.30 0.12
N PHE A 70 -14.24 -4.88 -0.35
CA PHE A 70 -13.56 -3.73 0.22
C PHE A 70 -14.35 -2.46 -0.10
N LYS A 71 -14.74 -1.73 0.96
CA LYS A 71 -15.51 -0.50 0.83
C LYS A 71 -14.61 0.72 1.00
N ILE A 72 -14.36 1.40 -0.10
CA ILE A 72 -13.57 2.63 -0.14
C ILE A 72 -14.11 3.68 0.85
N SER A 73 -15.42 3.78 1.02
CA SER A 73 -16.04 4.70 1.98
C SER A 73 -15.65 4.42 3.44
N GLU A 74 -15.59 3.15 3.83
CA GLU A 74 -15.16 2.76 5.19
C GLU A 74 -13.67 3.05 5.42
N PHE A 75 -12.85 2.80 4.39
CA PHE A 75 -11.43 3.14 4.40
C PHE A 75 -11.20 4.66 4.56
N LEU A 76 -11.87 5.47 3.75
CA LEU A 76 -11.74 6.92 3.80
C LEU A 76 -12.22 7.49 5.14
N HIS A 77 -13.32 6.95 5.68
CA HIS A 77 -13.79 7.30 7.02
C HIS A 77 -12.73 7.00 8.08
N TYR A 78 -12.21 5.77 8.08
CA TYR A 78 -11.13 5.36 8.99
C TYR A 78 -9.91 6.27 8.87
N ALA A 79 -9.44 6.51 7.65
CA ALA A 79 -8.27 7.32 7.39
C ALA A 79 -8.44 8.76 7.92
N ASN A 80 -9.61 9.36 7.71
CA ASN A 80 -9.90 10.69 8.27
C ASN A 80 -9.87 10.69 9.81
N GLN A 81 -10.34 9.62 10.44
CA GLN A 81 -10.28 9.50 11.90
C GLN A 81 -8.85 9.29 12.41
N MET A 82 -7.99 8.61 11.66
CA MET A 82 -6.66 8.22 12.12
C MET A 82 -5.55 9.20 11.73
N LEU A 83 -5.76 10.08 10.79
CA LEU A 83 -4.81 11.15 10.49
C LEU A 83 -4.81 12.23 11.57
N LYS A 84 -3.63 12.81 11.83
CA LYS A 84 -3.49 14.03 12.65
C LYS A 84 -4.39 15.14 12.13
N PRO A 85 -4.81 16.09 12.97
CA PRO A 85 -5.38 17.33 12.50
C PRO A 85 -4.35 18.11 11.67
N GLU A 86 -4.83 18.97 10.79
CA GLU A 86 -3.94 19.82 10.01
C GLU A 86 -3.27 20.87 10.91
N PRO A 87 -1.93 20.99 10.86
CA PRO A 87 -1.22 21.98 11.66
C PRO A 87 -1.50 23.40 11.14
N LYS A 88 -1.19 24.42 11.95
CA LYS A 88 -1.25 25.82 11.51
C LYS A 88 -0.23 26.11 10.41
N GLU A 89 0.92 25.49 10.49
CA GLU A 89 2.03 25.65 9.54
C GLU A 89 1.71 25.07 8.16
N ALA A 90 2.15 25.76 7.12
CA ALA A 90 2.00 25.29 5.75
C ALA A 90 2.95 24.11 5.46
N ALA A 91 2.59 23.28 4.49
CA ALA A 91 3.39 22.15 4.00
C ALA A 91 3.85 21.16 5.11
N LYS A 92 3.00 20.97 6.12
CA LYS A 92 3.21 20.00 7.22
C LYS A 92 1.98 19.15 7.50
N ALA A 93 0.98 19.21 6.66
CA ALA A 93 -0.24 18.44 6.85
C ALA A 93 0.01 16.93 6.69
N PRO A 94 -0.79 16.09 7.36
CA PRO A 94 -0.78 14.66 7.14
C PRO A 94 -1.48 14.31 5.81
N CYS A 95 -1.13 13.14 5.26
CA CYS A 95 -1.75 12.66 4.03
C CYS A 95 -1.92 11.13 4.01
N ILE A 96 -2.59 10.66 2.98
CA ILE A 96 -2.70 9.24 2.63
C ILE A 96 -1.95 9.01 1.33
N VAL A 97 -1.17 7.94 1.27
CA VAL A 97 -0.71 7.34 0.01
C VAL A 97 -1.47 6.03 -0.15
N VAL A 98 -2.31 5.94 -1.16
CA VAL A 98 -3.10 4.74 -1.43
C VAL A 98 -2.68 4.13 -2.77
N PHE A 99 -2.24 2.87 -2.73
CA PHE A 99 -2.09 2.04 -3.92
C PHE A 99 -3.45 1.47 -4.28
N CYS A 100 -3.80 1.54 -5.53
CA CYS A 100 -5.11 1.12 -6.01
C CYS A 100 -5.04 0.71 -7.49
N GLU A 101 -6.02 -0.01 -7.93
CA GLU A 101 -6.21 -0.32 -9.34
C GLU A 101 -6.57 0.96 -10.13
N TYR A 102 -6.32 0.96 -11.45
CA TYR A 102 -6.53 2.13 -12.29
C TYR A 102 -7.95 2.69 -12.19
N GLU A 103 -8.96 1.83 -12.25
CA GLU A 103 -10.37 2.24 -12.18
C GLU A 103 -10.78 2.70 -10.78
N GLN A 104 -10.17 2.15 -9.73
CA GLN A 104 -10.45 2.55 -8.36
C GLN A 104 -10.02 4.00 -8.07
N GLN A 105 -9.08 4.56 -8.83
CA GLN A 105 -8.71 5.97 -8.68
C GLN A 105 -9.93 6.88 -8.86
N PHE A 106 -10.78 6.60 -9.84
CA PHE A 106 -11.98 7.43 -10.10
C PHE A 106 -12.95 7.35 -8.93
N GLU A 107 -13.16 6.17 -8.37
CA GLU A 107 -14.02 6.01 -7.19
C GLU A 107 -13.43 6.71 -5.96
N LEU A 108 -12.12 6.60 -5.73
CA LEU A 108 -11.43 7.30 -4.65
C LEU A 108 -11.57 8.82 -4.80
N ILE A 109 -11.28 9.37 -5.98
CA ILE A 109 -11.38 10.81 -6.27
C ILE A 109 -12.81 11.32 -6.07
N GLN A 110 -13.81 10.56 -6.50
CA GLN A 110 -15.21 10.94 -6.36
C GLN A 110 -15.67 10.91 -4.89
N LYS A 111 -15.23 9.91 -4.11
CA LYS A 111 -15.68 9.72 -2.72
C LYS A 111 -14.87 10.49 -1.69
N ALA A 112 -13.59 10.72 -1.95
CA ALA A 112 -12.66 11.34 -0.99
C ALA A 112 -13.13 12.70 -0.42
N PRO A 113 -13.75 13.61 -1.20
CA PRO A 113 -14.24 14.89 -0.68
C PRO A 113 -15.32 14.75 0.42
N HIS A 114 -16.14 13.70 0.38
CA HIS A 114 -17.14 13.41 1.41
C HIS A 114 -16.51 13.05 2.77
N TYR A 115 -15.22 12.72 2.75
CA TYR A 115 -14.41 12.41 3.94
C TYR A 115 -13.32 13.46 4.19
N TRP A 116 -13.50 14.69 3.70
CA TRP A 116 -12.62 15.86 3.85
C TRP A 116 -11.33 15.83 3.02
N PHE A 117 -11.07 14.80 2.23
CA PHE A 117 -9.93 14.76 1.32
C PHE A 117 -10.28 15.41 -0.01
N LYS A 118 -10.14 16.73 -0.09
CA LYS A 118 -10.57 17.54 -1.24
C LYS A 118 -9.54 17.57 -2.38
N ASN A 119 -8.31 17.21 -2.08
CA ASN A 119 -7.20 17.33 -2.99
C ASN A 119 -6.51 15.98 -3.20
N TYR A 120 -5.97 15.79 -4.40
CA TYR A 120 -5.22 14.58 -4.73
C TYR A 120 -4.07 14.87 -5.69
N ILE A 121 -3.07 13.99 -5.68
CA ILE A 121 -2.00 13.90 -6.68
C ILE A 121 -1.95 12.45 -7.14
N ASN A 122 -1.96 12.20 -8.44
CA ASN A 122 -1.80 10.86 -8.97
C ASN A 122 -0.34 10.41 -8.90
N LEU A 123 -0.15 9.14 -8.60
CA LEU A 123 1.14 8.47 -8.58
C LEU A 123 1.16 7.32 -9.58
N VAL A 124 2.30 7.11 -10.20
CA VAL A 124 2.59 5.96 -11.05
C VAL A 124 3.82 5.26 -10.49
N PHE A 125 3.76 3.95 -10.36
CA PHE A 125 4.87 3.12 -9.92
C PHE A 125 5.29 2.22 -11.07
N ARG A 126 6.40 2.56 -11.70
CA ARG A 126 6.91 1.87 -12.88
C ARG A 126 7.81 0.71 -12.49
N LYS A 127 7.39 -0.50 -12.82
CA LYS A 127 8.18 -1.71 -12.61
C LYS A 127 9.22 -1.86 -13.72
N ASN A 128 10.42 -2.30 -13.37
CA ASN A 128 11.45 -2.67 -14.35
C ASN A 128 11.28 -4.09 -14.90
N PHE A 129 10.12 -4.71 -14.62
CA PHE A 129 9.75 -6.05 -15.10
C PHE A 129 8.27 -6.08 -15.50
N SER A 130 7.91 -7.01 -16.39
CA SER A 130 6.52 -7.24 -16.74
C SER A 130 5.80 -7.94 -15.59
N ALA A 131 4.67 -7.39 -15.17
CA ALA A 131 3.91 -7.91 -14.04
C ALA A 131 2.54 -8.45 -14.41
N GLN A 132 1.98 -8.01 -15.55
CA GLN A 132 0.61 -8.33 -15.91
C GLN A 132 0.41 -8.28 -17.42
N VAL A 133 -0.27 -9.28 -17.98
CA VAL A 133 -0.73 -9.24 -19.36
C VAL A 133 -2.04 -8.47 -19.41
N LEU A 134 -2.04 -7.32 -20.08
CA LEU A 134 -3.23 -6.49 -20.25
C LEU A 134 -4.08 -6.96 -21.43
N LYS A 135 -3.45 -7.35 -22.53
CA LYS A 135 -4.13 -7.88 -23.72
C LYS A 135 -3.23 -8.85 -24.47
N ALA A 136 -3.42 -10.14 -24.28
CA ALA A 136 -2.56 -11.19 -24.83
C ALA A 136 -2.48 -11.14 -26.37
N ASN A 137 -3.62 -11.09 -27.07
CA ASN A 137 -3.66 -11.06 -28.53
C ASN A 137 -2.93 -9.87 -29.16
N MET A 138 -2.80 -8.76 -28.42
CA MET A 138 -2.07 -7.56 -28.83
C MET A 138 -0.64 -7.53 -28.27
N LYS A 139 -0.25 -8.52 -27.47
CA LYS A 139 1.04 -8.57 -26.75
C LYS A 139 1.28 -7.32 -25.88
N VAL A 140 0.22 -6.74 -25.32
CA VAL A 140 0.31 -5.60 -24.42
C VAL A 140 0.44 -6.11 -22.99
N VAL A 141 1.52 -5.70 -22.34
CA VAL A 141 1.83 -6.04 -20.94
C VAL A 141 1.89 -4.78 -20.10
N GLY A 142 1.41 -4.87 -18.86
CA GLY A 142 1.46 -3.78 -17.88
C GLY A 142 2.75 -3.85 -17.06
N ASN A 143 3.37 -2.72 -16.87
CA ASN A 143 4.49 -2.55 -15.96
C ASN A 143 4.28 -1.41 -14.95
N CYS A 144 3.07 -0.87 -14.87
CA CYS A 144 2.74 0.20 -13.94
C CYS A 144 1.75 -0.27 -12.88
N GLU A 145 1.91 0.24 -11.68
CA GLU A 145 0.87 0.32 -10.66
C GLU A 145 0.53 1.78 -10.40
N TYR A 146 -0.63 2.01 -9.83
CA TYR A 146 -1.17 3.35 -9.64
C TYR A 146 -1.44 3.63 -8.17
N GLY A 147 -1.50 4.90 -7.85
CA GLY A 147 -1.88 5.34 -6.54
C GLY A 147 -2.25 6.81 -6.51
N LEU A 148 -2.71 7.23 -5.36
CA LEU A 148 -3.08 8.62 -5.10
C LEU A 148 -2.46 9.07 -3.78
N ILE A 149 -1.99 10.32 -3.74
CA ILE A 149 -1.84 11.06 -2.51
C ILE A 149 -3.17 11.76 -2.28
N LEU A 150 -3.83 11.50 -1.15
CA LEU A 150 -5.05 12.20 -0.76
C LEU A 150 -4.77 13.10 0.44
N TYR A 151 -5.22 14.35 0.40
CA TYR A 151 -5.03 15.29 1.50
C TYR A 151 -6.20 16.27 1.61
N ARG A 152 -6.29 16.93 2.76
CA ARG A 152 -7.40 17.85 3.08
C ARG A 152 -7.19 19.22 2.42
N ASP A 153 -7.20 20.29 3.20
CA ASP A 153 -7.08 21.66 2.68
C ASP A 153 -5.62 22.11 2.56
N LYS A 154 -4.75 21.67 3.48
CA LYS A 154 -3.36 22.11 3.52
C LYS A 154 -2.43 21.11 2.83
N LEU A 155 -1.39 21.66 2.21
CA LEU A 155 -0.36 20.86 1.54
C LEU A 155 0.30 19.88 2.53
N PRO A 156 0.44 18.61 2.13
CA PRO A 156 1.15 17.62 2.92
C PRO A 156 2.59 18.03 3.23
N LYS A 157 3.13 17.46 4.30
CA LYS A 157 4.56 17.45 4.50
C LYS A 157 5.23 16.83 3.26
N PHE A 158 6.32 17.45 2.81
CA PHE A 158 7.01 17.01 1.62
C PHE A 158 8.52 17.29 1.74
N ASN A 159 9.26 16.29 2.20
CA ASN A 159 10.70 16.38 2.40
C ASN A 159 11.45 16.07 1.10
N ASN A 160 11.52 17.03 0.20
CA ASN A 160 12.17 16.90 -1.09
C ASN A 160 13.54 17.59 -1.18
N HIS A 161 14.02 18.14 -0.06
CA HIS A 161 15.28 18.88 0.00
C HIS A 161 15.42 19.98 -1.08
N GLY A 162 14.28 20.62 -1.41
CA GLY A 162 14.21 21.67 -2.45
C GLY A 162 14.29 21.17 -3.89
N LYS A 163 14.25 19.86 -4.12
CA LYS A 163 14.27 19.26 -5.47
C LYS A 163 12.87 18.94 -5.95
N MET A 164 12.65 19.02 -7.26
CA MET A 164 11.43 18.50 -7.88
C MET A 164 11.46 16.97 -7.83
N ILE A 165 10.33 16.36 -7.52
CA ILE A 165 10.14 14.91 -7.54
C ILE A 165 9.07 14.60 -8.59
N PHE A 166 9.35 13.64 -9.46
CA PHE A 166 8.37 13.13 -10.39
C PHE A 166 7.30 12.33 -9.66
N ASN A 167 6.08 12.38 -10.13
CA ASN A 167 4.99 11.52 -9.64
C ASN A 167 5.04 10.09 -10.20
N CYS A 168 6.11 9.74 -10.90
CA CYS A 168 6.42 8.41 -11.38
C CYS A 168 7.63 7.88 -10.60
N PHE A 169 7.40 6.85 -9.79
CA PHE A 169 8.41 6.21 -8.96
C PHE A 169 8.87 4.91 -9.60
N GLU A 170 10.18 4.66 -9.55
CA GLU A 170 10.73 3.38 -9.97
C GLU A 170 10.40 2.30 -8.95
N TRP A 171 9.90 1.18 -9.45
CA TRP A 171 9.65 -0.02 -8.67
C TRP A 171 10.66 -1.10 -9.06
N GLU A 172 11.71 -1.20 -8.31
CA GLU A 172 12.68 -2.28 -8.46
C GLU A 172 12.20 -3.54 -7.73
N LYS A 173 12.54 -4.70 -8.29
CA LYS A 173 12.22 -5.97 -7.65
C LYS A 173 13.02 -6.10 -6.35
N ASP A 174 12.32 -6.23 -5.24
CA ASP A 174 12.96 -6.48 -3.93
C ASP A 174 13.48 -7.92 -3.88
N THR A 175 14.80 -8.05 -3.81
CA THR A 175 15.51 -9.34 -3.71
C THR A 175 16.07 -9.60 -2.31
N GLN A 176 15.96 -8.63 -1.41
CA GLN A 176 16.53 -8.70 -0.05
C GLN A 176 15.51 -9.09 1.00
N THR A 177 14.24 -8.79 0.77
CA THR A 177 13.16 -9.08 1.70
C THR A 177 12.46 -10.38 1.32
N ALA A 178 12.20 -11.23 2.30
CA ALA A 178 11.46 -12.47 2.06
C ALA A 178 10.09 -12.18 1.44
N LYS A 179 9.77 -12.88 0.36
CA LYS A 179 8.46 -12.74 -0.27
C LYS A 179 7.44 -13.60 0.47
N VAL A 180 6.54 -12.99 1.20
CA VAL A 180 5.49 -13.64 2.00
C VAL A 180 4.07 -13.35 1.50
N HIS A 181 3.95 -12.43 0.55
CA HIS A 181 2.66 -12.04 -0.01
C HIS A 181 2.78 -11.87 -1.54
N PRO A 182 1.78 -12.30 -2.33
CA PRO A 182 1.84 -12.21 -3.80
C PRO A 182 2.08 -10.80 -4.33
N THR A 183 1.38 -9.82 -3.76
CA THR A 183 1.39 -8.40 -4.17
C THR A 183 2.27 -7.53 -3.27
N GLN A 184 3.26 -8.12 -2.59
CA GLN A 184 4.16 -7.42 -1.67
C GLN A 184 4.85 -6.23 -2.34
N LYS A 185 4.72 -5.06 -1.72
CA LYS A 185 5.40 -3.84 -2.16
C LYS A 185 6.88 -3.85 -1.75
N PRO A 186 7.79 -3.34 -2.59
CA PRO A 186 9.23 -3.26 -2.25
C PRO A 186 9.47 -2.35 -1.06
N VAL A 187 10.32 -2.80 -0.16
CA VAL A 187 10.65 -2.02 1.05
C VAL A 187 11.28 -0.68 0.68
N GLN A 188 12.19 -0.64 -0.28
CA GLN A 188 12.85 0.60 -0.72
C GLN A 188 11.85 1.66 -1.23
N LEU A 189 10.86 1.27 -2.01
CA LEU A 189 9.81 2.18 -2.47
C LEU A 189 9.02 2.76 -1.30
N LEU A 190 8.69 1.91 -0.32
CA LEU A 190 7.97 2.33 0.87
C LEU A 190 8.82 3.24 1.76
N GLU A 191 10.12 2.97 1.91
CA GLU A 191 11.08 3.83 2.61
C GLU A 191 11.11 5.22 1.96
N GLN A 192 11.22 5.30 0.64
CA GLN A 192 11.21 6.56 -0.10
C GLN A 192 9.93 7.37 0.15
N LEU A 193 8.76 6.74 0.07
CA LEU A 193 7.48 7.41 0.34
C LEU A 193 7.38 7.89 1.80
N ILE A 194 7.80 7.07 2.75
CA ILE A 194 7.80 7.40 4.18
C ILE A 194 8.72 8.60 4.47
N GLU A 195 9.90 8.64 3.89
CA GLU A 195 10.85 9.75 4.08
C GLU A 195 10.33 11.07 3.50
N ILE A 196 9.66 11.01 2.34
CA ILE A 196 9.06 12.20 1.71
C ILE A 196 7.97 12.80 2.60
N PHE A 197 7.07 11.99 3.15
CA PHE A 197 5.85 12.48 3.80
C PHE A 197 5.90 12.53 5.33
N THR A 198 7.00 12.12 5.94
CA THR A 198 7.13 12.08 7.41
C THR A 198 8.52 12.54 7.86
N ASP A 199 8.60 13.01 9.11
CA ASP A 199 9.86 13.14 9.84
C ASP A 199 10.11 11.90 10.72
N LYS A 200 11.34 11.79 11.27
CA LYS A 200 11.65 10.76 12.25
C LYS A 200 10.70 10.83 13.43
N GLU A 201 10.40 9.67 14.02
CA GLU A 201 9.49 9.50 15.18
C GLU A 201 8.01 9.72 14.89
N GLU A 202 7.65 10.18 13.70
CA GLU A 202 6.26 10.31 13.32
C GLU A 202 5.60 8.94 13.11
N VAL A 203 4.29 8.95 13.11
CA VAL A 203 3.47 7.73 13.04
C VAL A 203 3.07 7.45 11.61
N VAL A 204 3.33 6.22 11.16
CA VAL A 204 2.86 5.65 9.90
C VAL A 204 1.86 4.54 10.21
N ILE A 205 0.73 4.51 9.52
CA ILE A 205 -0.28 3.46 9.67
C ILE A 205 -0.52 2.77 8.32
N ASP A 206 -0.59 1.44 8.36
CA ASP A 206 -1.01 0.62 7.22
C ASP A 206 -2.25 -0.20 7.59
N PRO A 207 -3.45 0.18 7.11
CA PRO A 207 -4.68 -0.53 7.42
C PRO A 207 -4.85 -1.87 6.67
N CYS A 208 -4.01 -2.14 5.67
CA CYS A 208 -4.04 -3.34 4.83
C CYS A 208 -2.63 -3.94 4.72
N ALA A 209 -2.01 -4.24 5.86
CA ALA A 209 -0.57 -4.46 5.98
C ALA A 209 -0.02 -5.67 5.21
N GLY A 210 -0.85 -6.67 4.90
CA GLY A 210 -0.46 -7.84 4.12
C GLY A 210 0.84 -8.49 4.62
N SER A 211 1.92 -8.26 3.89
CA SER A 211 3.27 -8.74 4.24
C SER A 211 3.94 -8.01 5.40
N GLY A 212 3.44 -6.82 5.80
CA GLY A 212 4.08 -5.98 6.82
C GLY A 212 5.29 -5.17 6.33
N THR A 213 5.54 -5.12 5.02
CA THR A 213 6.70 -4.38 4.47
C THR A 213 6.63 -2.87 4.73
N THR A 214 5.43 -2.28 4.79
CA THR A 214 5.26 -0.87 5.21
C THR A 214 5.76 -0.64 6.63
N LEU A 215 5.48 -1.57 7.54
CA LEU A 215 5.91 -1.47 8.93
C LEU A 215 7.42 -1.63 9.05
N LEU A 216 8.00 -2.55 8.28
CA LEU A 216 9.46 -2.73 8.18
C LEU A 216 10.14 -1.46 7.66
N ALA A 217 9.64 -0.89 6.57
CA ALA A 217 10.15 0.34 5.99
C ALA A 217 10.09 1.51 6.98
N ALA A 218 8.96 1.67 7.67
CA ALA A 218 8.81 2.70 8.70
C ALA A 218 9.81 2.55 9.84
N ALA A 219 10.03 1.34 10.34
CA ALA A 219 11.02 1.08 11.39
C ALA A 219 12.45 1.40 10.91
N ARG A 220 12.83 1.00 9.70
CA ARG A 220 14.14 1.32 9.11
C ARG A 220 14.36 2.83 8.96
N CYS A 221 13.30 3.56 8.68
CA CYS A 221 13.32 5.02 8.62
C CYS A 221 13.17 5.71 9.98
N ASN A 222 13.20 4.99 11.10
CA ASN A 222 12.99 5.53 12.46
C ASN A 222 11.60 6.19 12.65
N ARG A 223 10.56 5.59 12.11
CA ARG A 223 9.15 5.97 12.31
C ARG A 223 8.45 4.93 13.17
N LYS A 224 7.46 5.37 13.95
CA LYS A 224 6.54 4.49 14.67
C LYS A 224 5.54 3.92 13.67
N SER A 225 5.27 2.62 13.70
CA SER A 225 4.35 2.03 12.75
C SER A 225 3.32 1.10 13.39
N PHE A 226 2.12 1.14 12.81
CA PHE A 226 0.98 0.34 13.23
C PHE A 226 0.29 -0.21 11.98
N GLY A 227 -0.10 -1.47 12.00
CA GLY A 227 -0.77 -2.08 10.86
C GLY A 227 -1.83 -3.09 11.25
N PHE A 228 -2.71 -3.38 10.29
CA PHE A 228 -3.77 -4.37 10.43
C PHE A 228 -3.69 -5.39 9.30
N GLU A 229 -3.83 -6.66 9.66
CA GLU A 229 -3.93 -7.75 8.71
C GLU A 229 -5.01 -8.74 9.19
N ILE A 230 -6.04 -8.93 8.37
CA ILE A 230 -7.19 -9.78 8.72
C ILE A 230 -6.89 -11.26 8.54
N LYS A 231 -6.05 -11.62 7.57
CA LYS A 231 -5.68 -13.00 7.29
C LYS A 231 -4.61 -13.49 8.26
N LYS A 232 -4.97 -14.41 9.14
CA LYS A 232 -4.08 -14.95 10.17
C LYS A 232 -2.78 -15.52 9.62
N ASN A 233 -2.81 -16.17 8.46
CA ASN A 233 -1.62 -16.73 7.82
C ASN A 233 -0.64 -15.61 7.36
N PHE A 234 -1.11 -14.53 6.74
CA PHE A 234 -0.26 -13.41 6.37
C PHE A 234 0.25 -12.65 7.58
N TYR A 235 -0.59 -12.44 8.58
CA TYR A 235 -0.17 -11.89 9.86
C TYR A 235 0.99 -12.67 10.48
N GLN A 236 0.89 -14.01 10.54
CA GLN A 236 1.96 -14.84 11.08
C GLN A 236 3.24 -14.76 10.25
N LEU A 237 3.12 -14.91 8.93
CA LEU A 237 4.27 -14.79 8.02
C LEU A 237 4.95 -13.42 8.10
N ALA A 238 4.17 -12.33 8.19
CA ALA A 238 4.70 -10.99 8.37
C ALA A 238 5.51 -10.88 9.67
N LYS A 239 4.97 -11.36 10.78
CA LYS A 239 5.68 -11.35 12.07
C LYS A 239 6.95 -12.19 12.04
N GLU A 240 6.89 -13.42 11.55
CA GLU A 240 8.00 -14.37 11.60
C GLU A 240 9.12 -14.06 10.61
N LYS A 241 8.79 -13.58 9.40
CA LYS A 241 9.77 -13.46 8.30
C LYS A 241 10.15 -12.01 7.97
N ILE A 242 9.28 -11.05 8.26
CA ILE A 242 9.49 -9.65 7.91
C ILE A 242 9.89 -8.82 9.13
N LEU A 243 9.11 -8.92 10.21
CA LEU A 243 9.27 -8.02 11.36
C LEU A 243 10.26 -8.54 12.40
N THR A 244 10.51 -9.84 12.49
CA THR A 244 11.47 -10.44 13.45
C THR A 244 12.90 -9.89 13.28
N ASN A 245 13.31 -9.58 12.05
CA ASN A 245 14.63 -9.03 11.77
C ASN A 245 14.87 -7.62 12.36
N ILE A 246 13.83 -6.92 12.75
CA ILE A 246 13.94 -5.63 13.44
C ILE A 246 14.22 -5.85 14.92
N GLN A 247 13.55 -6.81 15.54
CA GLN A 247 13.74 -7.17 16.95
C GLN A 247 15.18 -7.61 17.23
N ASN A 248 15.78 -8.40 16.33
CA ASN A 248 17.17 -8.84 16.46
C ASN A 248 18.22 -7.72 16.28
N LYS A 249 17.84 -6.56 15.75
CA LYS A 249 18.71 -5.36 15.66
C LYS A 249 18.48 -4.36 16.80
N LEU A 250 17.47 -4.59 17.64
CA LEU A 250 17.14 -3.78 18.82
C LEU A 250 17.78 -4.35 20.10
N LEU A 251 18.27 -5.59 20.05
CA LEU A 251 19.06 -6.27 21.06
C LEU A 251 20.57 -6.13 20.76
#